data_2854f3740c7be8362bc88b95c32fc10d
#
_entry.id   2854f3740c7be8362bc88b95c32fc10d
#
_cell.length_a   1.000
_cell.length_b   1.000
_cell.length_c   1.000
_cell.angle_alpha   90.00
_cell.angle_beta   90.00
_cell.angle_gamma   90.00
#
_symmetry.space_group_name_H-M   'P 1'
#
loop_
_entity.id
_entity.type
_entity.pdbx_description
1 polymer ?
#
loop_
_entity_poly.entity_id
_entity_poly.type
_entity_poly.pdbx_seq_one_letter_code
_entity_poly.pdbx_strand_id
1 'polypeptide(L)'
;MNKLLSLFLFLSAALSLSAQHVRSVAGFPAAEPGYSLGVSACYAGQIGDYLVVAGGCNFPEAGKPKKYYAGVYAARMDRATLQWRLVGFLPEAAAYGATVTCGDSLLFLGGNNTDHALAAVYSVRLNSVGTDVLINRLADLPATADNMGVALVGNDIFVVGGNQNGKPSADVLRYKLGANSVNQCSNTIAQCSNSVNQGANSTSSADLRIPGAPRVQPVAAAYNDKLYVWGGFYADGEQSKVHTDGYVYDVNAKEWGALSAPCSANGEEMTLSGGIAWTDGDYLYATGGVNRTIFLDAISGRYECVKKDDYLKQPIDWYKFSGNLYVFDAVAGQWLTTTFVNQALARAGAQAVPTPLGVYYIGGELKPALRTPQIVIIEN
;
A
#
# COMPACT_ATOMS: atom_id res chain seq x y z
N MET A 1 -12.88 -61.21 -1.75
CA MET A 1 -12.42 -60.14 -0.85
C MET A 1 -11.49 -59.23 -1.63
N ASN A 2 -12.05 -58.30 -2.40
CA ASN A 2 -11.30 -57.37 -3.24
C ASN A 2 -11.28 -56.00 -2.55
N LYS A 3 -10.08 -55.59 -2.11
CA LYS A 3 -9.84 -54.23 -1.63
C LYS A 3 -9.65 -53.32 -2.85
N LEU A 4 -10.66 -52.50 -3.17
CA LEU A 4 -10.48 -51.39 -4.09
C LEU A 4 -9.59 -50.34 -3.40
N LEU A 5 -8.43 -50.12 -3.95
CA LEU A 5 -7.52 -49.02 -3.61
C LEU A 5 -7.98 -47.83 -4.43
N SER A 6 -8.69 -46.85 -3.79
CA SER A 6 -9.02 -45.57 -4.42
C SER A 6 -7.78 -44.70 -4.48
N LEU A 7 -7.20 -44.61 -5.66
CA LEU A 7 -6.12 -43.69 -5.97
C LEU A 7 -6.72 -42.32 -6.23
N PHE A 8 -6.66 -41.41 -5.26
CA PHE A 8 -6.97 -39.99 -5.47
C PHE A 8 -5.82 -39.37 -6.29
N LEU A 9 -6.03 -39.24 -7.59
CA LEU A 9 -5.21 -38.36 -8.43
C LEU A 9 -5.51 -36.92 -8.03
N PHE A 10 -4.60 -36.32 -7.30
CA PHE A 10 -4.53 -34.84 -7.23
C PHE A 10 -4.06 -34.33 -8.59
N LEU A 11 -5.00 -33.93 -9.43
CA LEU A 11 -4.73 -33.17 -10.63
C LEU A 11 -4.38 -31.75 -10.16
N SER A 12 -3.09 -31.48 -9.92
CA SER A 12 -2.61 -30.11 -9.79
C SER A 12 -2.76 -29.43 -11.15
N ALA A 13 -3.85 -28.71 -11.34
CA ALA A 13 -3.95 -27.76 -12.42
C ALA A 13 -2.87 -26.69 -12.15
N ALA A 14 -1.72 -26.83 -12.78
CA ALA A 14 -0.78 -25.74 -12.94
C ALA A 14 -1.49 -24.68 -13.80
N LEU A 15 -2.20 -23.77 -13.16
CA LEU A 15 -2.60 -22.54 -13.80
C LEU A 15 -1.28 -21.85 -14.21
N SER A 16 -0.99 -21.89 -15.51
CA SER A 16 0.04 -21.04 -16.08
C SER A 16 -0.41 -19.60 -15.85
N LEU A 17 0.05 -18.96 -14.76
CA LEU A 17 0.03 -17.50 -14.71
C LEU A 17 0.72 -17.06 -16.00
N SER A 18 0.02 -16.28 -16.82
CA SER A 18 0.58 -15.68 -18.03
C SER A 18 1.87 -14.96 -17.62
N ALA A 19 2.90 -15.07 -18.45
CA ALA A 19 4.21 -14.49 -18.15
C ALA A 19 4.02 -12.99 -17.87
N GLN A 20 4.17 -12.60 -16.61
CA GLN A 20 4.05 -11.20 -16.22
C GLN A 20 5.25 -10.44 -16.75
N HIS A 21 4.98 -9.29 -17.33
CA HIS A 21 6.00 -8.40 -17.85
C HIS A 21 6.09 -7.14 -16.99
N VAL A 22 7.30 -6.73 -16.64
CA VAL A 22 7.56 -5.45 -15.98
C VAL A 22 8.30 -4.56 -16.96
N ARG A 23 7.67 -3.45 -17.32
CA ARG A 23 8.21 -2.48 -18.25
C ARG A 23 8.33 -1.11 -17.61
N SER A 24 9.45 -0.42 -17.87
CA SER A 24 9.64 0.97 -17.43
C SER A 24 8.71 1.90 -18.20
N VAL A 25 8.12 2.84 -17.48
CA VAL A 25 7.32 3.94 -18.02
C VAL A 25 8.07 5.24 -17.75
N ALA A 26 8.33 6.02 -18.79
CA ALA A 26 9.05 7.27 -18.67
C ALA A 26 8.19 8.37 -18.04
N GLY A 27 8.84 9.34 -17.39
CA GLY A 27 8.20 10.49 -16.78
C GLY A 27 7.86 10.27 -15.29
N PHE A 28 8.23 11.27 -14.48
CA PHE A 28 7.92 11.35 -13.05
C PHE A 28 7.57 12.80 -12.72
N PRO A 29 6.69 13.10 -11.73
CA PRO A 29 6.37 14.45 -11.33
C PRO A 29 7.62 15.26 -10.95
N ALA A 30 7.67 16.54 -11.33
CA ALA A 30 8.89 17.35 -11.16
C ALA A 30 8.64 18.84 -10.81
N ALA A 31 7.39 19.30 -10.65
CA ALA A 31 7.10 20.73 -10.46
C ALA A 31 7.58 21.25 -9.10
N GLU A 32 7.53 20.46 -8.04
CA GLU A 32 8.09 20.84 -6.74
C GLU A 32 9.59 20.56 -6.69
N PRO A 33 10.43 21.47 -6.19
CA PRO A 33 11.88 21.27 -6.09
C PRO A 33 12.25 20.03 -5.28
N GLY A 34 13.00 19.12 -5.88
CA GLY A 34 13.45 17.86 -5.30
C GLY A 34 12.48 16.68 -5.50
N TYR A 35 11.25 16.90 -5.97
CA TYR A 35 10.27 15.83 -6.22
C TYR A 35 10.73 14.85 -7.30
N SER A 36 11.40 15.37 -8.33
CA SER A 36 11.95 14.59 -9.45
C SER A 36 12.99 13.53 -9.06
N LEU A 37 13.53 13.60 -7.85
CA LEU A 37 14.43 12.58 -7.30
C LEU A 37 13.68 11.30 -6.88
N GLY A 38 12.34 11.31 -6.98
CA GLY A 38 11.46 10.25 -6.50
C GLY A 38 11.00 10.47 -5.07
N VAL A 39 9.85 9.89 -4.76
CA VAL A 39 9.27 9.91 -3.42
C VAL A 39 8.85 8.51 -3.00
N SER A 40 8.75 8.29 -1.70
CA SER A 40 8.09 7.11 -1.11
C SER A 40 6.86 7.54 -0.33
N ALA A 41 5.98 6.58 -0.07
CA ALA A 41 4.81 6.75 0.79
C ALA A 41 3.88 7.90 0.36
N CYS A 42 3.81 8.17 -0.95
CA CYS A 42 2.84 9.10 -1.53
C CYS A 42 1.44 8.48 -1.56
N TYR A 43 0.43 9.30 -1.78
CA TYR A 43 -0.89 8.84 -2.18
C TYR A 43 -0.88 8.63 -3.70
N ALA A 44 -1.46 7.54 -4.18
CA ALA A 44 -1.57 7.30 -5.61
C ALA A 44 -2.81 6.48 -5.95
N GLY A 45 -3.41 6.74 -7.11
CA GLY A 45 -4.58 6.02 -7.59
C GLY A 45 -4.97 6.43 -9.01
N GLN A 46 -6.06 5.84 -9.49
CA GLN A 46 -6.64 6.14 -10.81
C GLN A 46 -7.93 6.94 -10.65
N ILE A 47 -8.10 7.99 -11.45
CA ILE A 47 -9.37 8.71 -11.63
C ILE A 47 -9.64 8.80 -13.15
N GLY A 48 -10.66 8.09 -13.63
CA GLY A 48 -10.94 8.00 -15.06
C GLY A 48 -9.71 7.51 -15.84
N ASP A 49 -9.29 8.27 -16.85
CA ASP A 49 -8.11 7.97 -17.66
C ASP A 49 -6.78 8.47 -17.05
N TYR A 50 -6.80 8.97 -15.84
CA TYR A 50 -5.63 9.61 -15.24
C TYR A 50 -5.08 8.83 -14.06
N LEU A 51 -3.75 8.74 -14.00
CA LEU A 51 -3.02 8.44 -12.77
C LEU A 51 -2.91 9.72 -11.96
N VAL A 52 -3.10 9.60 -10.65
CA VAL A 52 -2.93 10.68 -9.68
C VAL A 52 -1.86 10.26 -8.68
N VAL A 53 -0.92 11.16 -8.41
CA VAL A 53 0.09 11.02 -7.35
C VAL A 53 0.08 12.30 -6.51
N ALA A 54 0.08 12.17 -5.19
CA ALA A 54 0.05 13.32 -4.30
C ALA A 54 0.96 13.12 -3.07
N GLY A 55 1.55 14.20 -2.58
CA GLY A 55 2.37 14.15 -1.38
C GLY A 55 3.59 13.24 -1.51
N GLY A 56 3.89 12.51 -0.44
CA GLY A 56 5.09 11.68 -0.34
C GLY A 56 6.27 12.41 0.26
N CYS A 57 7.38 11.72 0.42
CA CYS A 57 8.59 12.29 1.01
C CYS A 57 9.87 11.71 0.42
N ASN A 58 10.95 12.50 0.52
CA ASN A 58 12.31 12.07 0.18
C ASN A 58 13.36 12.82 0.98
N PHE A 59 14.62 12.64 0.62
CA PHE A 59 15.79 13.36 1.14
C PHE A 59 16.48 14.06 -0.03
N PRO A 60 16.03 15.28 -0.45
CA PRO A 60 16.54 15.93 -1.66
C PRO A 60 17.97 16.45 -1.50
N GLU A 61 18.43 16.64 -0.27
CA GLU A 61 19.77 17.14 0.05
C GLU A 61 20.44 16.22 1.07
N ALA A 62 21.69 15.86 0.81
CA ALA A 62 22.49 15.03 1.71
C ALA A 62 22.67 15.70 3.08
N GLY A 63 22.43 14.95 4.15
CA GLY A 63 22.56 15.43 5.54
C GLY A 63 21.45 16.39 6.00
N LYS A 64 20.45 16.67 5.18
CA LYS A 64 19.27 17.45 5.57
C LYS A 64 18.12 16.55 6.01
N PRO A 65 17.16 17.10 6.79
CA PRO A 65 15.96 16.40 7.16
C PRO A 65 15.14 15.93 5.96
N LYS A 66 14.30 14.94 6.19
CA LYS A 66 13.31 14.46 5.24
C LYS A 66 12.39 15.63 4.83
N LYS A 67 12.13 15.75 3.53
CA LYS A 67 11.17 16.71 2.97
C LYS A 67 9.87 16.01 2.65
N TYR A 68 8.77 16.62 3.06
CA TYR A 68 7.42 16.22 2.72
C TYR A 68 6.86 17.17 1.65
N TYR A 69 5.96 16.64 0.82
CA TYR A 69 5.40 17.35 -0.32
C TYR A 69 3.89 17.46 -0.23
N ALA A 70 3.33 18.50 -0.87
CA ALA A 70 1.89 18.72 -0.92
C ALA A 70 1.33 18.68 -2.34
N GLY A 71 2.15 18.68 -3.37
CA GLY A 71 1.69 18.70 -4.76
C GLY A 71 0.80 17.51 -5.09
N VAL A 72 -0.26 17.77 -5.86
CA VAL A 72 -1.13 16.78 -6.49
C VAL A 72 -0.85 16.81 -7.98
N TYR A 73 -0.45 15.70 -8.52
CA TYR A 73 -0.07 15.55 -9.91
C TYR A 73 -1.01 14.59 -10.61
N ALA A 74 -1.33 14.87 -11.88
CA ALA A 74 -2.09 13.99 -12.73
C ALA A 74 -1.36 13.78 -14.07
N ALA A 75 -1.43 12.56 -14.60
CA ALA A 75 -0.99 12.22 -15.93
C ALA A 75 -1.99 11.30 -16.59
N ARG A 76 -2.32 11.54 -17.87
CA ARG A 76 -3.11 10.58 -18.63
C ARG A 76 -2.34 9.28 -18.76
N MET A 77 -3.03 8.16 -18.51
CA MET A 77 -2.40 6.84 -18.54
C MET A 77 -1.82 6.54 -19.92
N ASP A 78 -0.58 6.10 -19.94
CA ASP A 78 0.14 5.66 -21.12
C ASP A 78 1.17 4.61 -20.73
N ARG A 79 1.40 3.62 -21.62
CA ARG A 79 2.31 2.51 -21.35
C ARG A 79 3.78 2.85 -21.55
N ALA A 80 4.10 3.96 -22.20
CA ALA A 80 5.47 4.34 -22.53
C ALA A 80 5.93 5.57 -21.77
N THR A 81 5.09 6.63 -21.75
CA THR A 81 5.49 7.93 -21.21
C THR A 81 4.33 8.64 -20.52
N LEU A 82 4.51 9.04 -19.28
CA LEU A 82 3.55 9.81 -18.51
C LEU A 82 3.92 11.30 -18.53
N GLN A 83 2.99 12.13 -19.00
CA GLN A 83 3.12 13.59 -19.01
C GLN A 83 2.46 14.15 -17.75
N TRP A 84 3.24 14.28 -16.67
CA TRP A 84 2.75 14.76 -15.39
C TRP A 84 2.50 16.26 -15.38
N ARG A 85 1.41 16.65 -14.80
CA ARG A 85 1.01 18.04 -14.57
C ARG A 85 0.68 18.22 -13.09
N LEU A 86 1.18 19.31 -12.50
CA LEU A 86 0.74 19.75 -11.17
C LEU A 86 -0.67 20.34 -11.33
N VAL A 87 -1.65 19.76 -10.65
CA VAL A 87 -3.07 20.10 -10.76
C VAL A 87 -3.62 20.73 -9.49
N GLY A 88 -2.82 20.83 -8.43
CA GLY A 88 -3.16 21.47 -7.17
C GLY A 88 -2.28 21.00 -6.02
N PHE A 89 -2.72 21.27 -4.80
CA PHE A 89 -1.99 20.94 -3.59
C PHE A 89 -2.91 20.35 -2.54
N LEU A 90 -2.41 19.39 -1.77
CA LEU A 90 -3.03 18.98 -0.51
C LEU A 90 -3.08 20.18 0.45
N PRO A 91 -4.03 20.23 1.38
CA PRO A 91 -4.11 21.30 2.38
C PRO A 91 -2.84 21.42 3.23
N GLU A 92 -2.11 20.32 3.40
CA GLU A 92 -0.80 20.26 4.05
C GLU A 92 0.06 19.16 3.41
N ALA A 93 1.38 19.30 3.49
CA ALA A 93 2.30 18.27 3.03
C ALA A 93 2.08 16.97 3.84
N ALA A 94 2.06 15.82 3.16
CA ALA A 94 1.79 14.55 3.82
C ALA A 94 2.45 13.36 3.10
N ALA A 95 2.84 12.35 3.90
CA ALA A 95 3.30 11.05 3.43
C ALA A 95 2.84 9.96 4.42
N TYR A 96 3.07 8.69 4.06
CA TYR A 96 2.73 7.54 4.91
C TYR A 96 1.24 7.37 5.22
N GLY A 97 0.38 8.07 4.50
CA GLY A 97 -1.04 7.82 4.48
C GLY A 97 -1.40 6.70 3.52
N ALA A 98 -2.68 6.50 3.31
CA ALA A 98 -3.17 5.46 2.43
C ALA A 98 -4.19 6.03 1.42
N THR A 99 -4.36 5.31 0.31
CA THR A 99 -5.31 5.67 -0.74
C THR A 99 -6.33 4.54 -0.92
N VAL A 100 -7.59 4.92 -1.06
CA VAL A 100 -8.68 4.03 -1.46
C VAL A 100 -9.38 4.62 -2.67
N THR A 101 -9.57 3.82 -3.71
CA THR A 101 -10.38 4.21 -4.88
C THR A 101 -11.86 4.00 -4.55
N CYS A 102 -12.67 5.02 -4.78
CA CYS A 102 -14.09 5.00 -4.53
C CYS A 102 -14.83 5.66 -5.70
N GLY A 103 -15.24 4.86 -6.69
CA GLY A 103 -15.83 5.35 -7.94
C GLY A 103 -14.92 6.35 -8.66
N ASP A 104 -15.39 7.57 -8.91
CA ASP A 104 -14.66 8.64 -9.60
C ASP A 104 -13.74 9.45 -8.67
N SER A 105 -13.54 8.99 -7.44
CA SER A 105 -12.75 9.70 -6.44
C SER A 105 -11.67 8.81 -5.84
N LEU A 106 -10.61 9.44 -5.40
CA LEU A 106 -9.68 8.83 -4.45
C LEU A 106 -9.97 9.37 -3.06
N LEU A 107 -9.88 8.51 -2.07
CA LEU A 107 -9.86 8.91 -0.67
C LEU A 107 -8.43 8.82 -0.17
N PHE A 108 -7.89 9.93 0.32
CA PHE A 108 -6.60 10.00 1.00
C PHE A 108 -6.84 10.01 2.50
N LEU A 109 -6.27 9.06 3.21
CA LEU A 109 -6.52 8.83 4.63
C LEU A 109 -5.24 9.00 5.42
N GLY A 110 -5.30 9.77 6.48
CA GLY A 110 -4.22 9.90 7.45
C GLY A 110 -2.88 10.29 6.86
N GLY A 111 -1.81 9.72 7.38
CA GLY A 111 -0.42 10.04 7.07
C GLY A 111 0.22 10.88 8.16
N ASN A 112 1.41 11.39 7.87
CA ASN A 112 2.11 12.32 8.73
C ASN A 112 2.92 13.33 7.92
N ASN A 113 3.43 14.34 8.60
CA ASN A 113 4.42 15.28 8.09
C ASN A 113 5.51 15.52 9.14
N THR A 114 6.27 16.61 8.99
CA THR A 114 7.34 16.97 9.93
C THR A 114 6.79 17.28 11.34
N ASP A 115 5.58 17.81 11.42
CA ASP A 115 5.04 18.42 12.63
C ASP A 115 4.12 17.48 13.41
N HIS A 116 3.31 16.66 12.70
CA HIS A 116 2.31 15.80 13.34
C HIS A 116 1.82 14.66 12.46
N ALA A 117 1.17 13.69 13.09
CA ALA A 117 0.39 12.65 12.42
C ALA A 117 -1.04 13.14 12.14
N LEU A 118 -1.66 12.64 11.07
CA LEU A 118 -2.93 13.11 10.54
C LEU A 118 -4.07 12.11 10.82
N ALA A 119 -5.24 12.64 11.15
CA ALA A 119 -6.51 11.90 11.11
C ALA A 119 -7.36 12.29 9.90
N ALA A 120 -6.90 13.26 9.11
CA ALA A 120 -7.65 13.84 8.01
C ALA A 120 -7.99 12.80 6.94
N VAL A 121 -9.22 12.90 6.40
CA VAL A 121 -9.66 12.15 5.23
C VAL A 121 -10.08 13.15 4.17
N TYR A 122 -9.51 13.01 2.96
CA TYR A 122 -9.84 13.87 1.83
C TYR A 122 -10.43 13.05 0.69
N SER A 123 -11.51 13.54 0.10
CA SER A 123 -12.02 13.09 -1.19
C SER A 123 -11.38 13.93 -2.28
N VAL A 124 -10.75 13.28 -3.24
CA VAL A 124 -9.97 13.89 -4.32
C VAL A 124 -10.57 13.52 -5.66
N ARG A 125 -10.90 14.51 -6.47
CA ARG A 125 -11.45 14.36 -7.82
C ARG A 125 -10.70 15.22 -8.81
N LEU A 126 -10.65 14.80 -10.07
CA LEU A 126 -10.18 15.64 -11.16
C LEU A 126 -11.35 16.22 -11.94
N ASN A 127 -11.13 17.39 -12.54
CA ASN A 127 -12.02 17.84 -13.60
C ASN A 127 -11.91 16.91 -14.83
N SER A 128 -12.85 16.99 -15.77
CA SER A 128 -12.96 16.09 -16.91
C SER A 128 -11.73 16.07 -17.84
N VAL A 129 -10.91 17.11 -17.79
CA VAL A 129 -9.69 17.25 -18.63
C VAL A 129 -8.39 17.02 -17.85
N GLY A 130 -8.47 16.64 -16.55
CA GLY A 130 -7.30 16.32 -15.72
C GLY A 130 -6.34 17.49 -15.47
N THR A 131 -6.85 18.72 -15.49
CA THR A 131 -6.02 19.94 -15.33
C THR A 131 -6.19 20.62 -13.98
N ASP A 132 -7.18 20.22 -13.22
CA ASP A 132 -7.51 20.81 -11.92
C ASP A 132 -8.06 19.74 -10.97
N VAL A 133 -7.84 19.91 -9.67
CA VAL A 133 -8.24 18.98 -8.63
C VAL A 133 -9.21 19.64 -7.64
N LEU A 134 -10.28 18.92 -7.32
CA LEU A 134 -11.17 19.25 -6.22
C LEU A 134 -10.84 18.36 -5.02
N ILE A 135 -10.49 18.98 -3.90
CA ILE A 135 -10.20 18.29 -2.65
C ILE A 135 -11.22 18.73 -1.60
N ASN A 136 -11.99 17.77 -1.09
CA ASN A 136 -12.95 18.01 -0.03
C ASN A 136 -12.54 17.25 1.23
N ARG A 137 -12.51 17.92 2.38
CA ARG A 137 -12.34 17.26 3.66
C ARG A 137 -13.62 16.52 4.04
N LEU A 138 -13.46 15.27 4.42
CA LEU A 138 -14.50 14.42 4.99
C LEU A 138 -14.35 14.37 6.51
N ALA A 139 -15.19 13.56 7.20
CA ALA A 139 -15.00 13.28 8.62
C ALA A 139 -13.63 12.66 8.85
N ASP A 140 -12.99 13.02 9.94
CA ASP A 140 -11.67 12.49 10.30
C ASP A 140 -11.75 11.02 10.71
N LEU A 141 -10.62 10.31 10.61
CA LEU A 141 -10.44 9.02 11.25
C LEU A 141 -10.62 9.16 12.77
N PRO A 142 -10.99 8.06 13.47
CA PRO A 142 -11.16 8.09 14.94
C PRO A 142 -9.86 8.37 15.69
N ALA A 143 -8.72 8.19 15.03
CA ALA A 143 -7.38 8.43 15.55
C ALA A 143 -6.48 8.91 14.42
N THR A 144 -5.40 9.61 14.74
CA THR A 144 -4.33 9.83 13.77
C THR A 144 -3.76 8.49 13.35
N ALA A 145 -3.49 8.31 12.05
CA ALA A 145 -2.96 7.04 11.54
C ALA A 145 -1.95 7.28 10.42
N ASP A 146 -0.78 6.63 10.52
CA ASP A 146 0.24 6.60 9.48
C ASP A 146 0.87 5.21 9.36
N ASN A 147 1.52 4.92 8.24
CA ASN A 147 2.17 3.63 7.99
C ASN A 147 1.22 2.43 8.17
N MET A 148 -0.07 2.62 7.90
CA MET A 148 -1.11 1.61 8.00
C MET A 148 -1.34 0.90 6.68
N GLY A 149 -1.91 -0.31 6.75
CA GLY A 149 -2.58 -0.95 5.62
C GLY A 149 -4.04 -0.47 5.52
N VAL A 150 -4.62 -0.45 4.33
CA VAL A 150 -6.04 -0.17 4.15
C VAL A 150 -6.68 -1.12 3.16
N ALA A 151 -7.96 -1.42 3.37
CA ALA A 151 -8.78 -2.15 2.41
C ALA A 151 -10.23 -1.67 2.48
N LEU A 152 -10.90 -1.63 1.33
CA LEU A 152 -12.32 -1.34 1.20
C LEU A 152 -13.08 -2.68 1.11
N VAL A 153 -13.94 -2.96 2.08
CA VAL A 153 -14.82 -4.13 2.10
C VAL A 153 -16.27 -3.63 2.13
N GLY A 154 -17.00 -3.83 1.07
CA GLY A 154 -18.32 -3.23 0.91
C GLY A 154 -18.26 -1.70 0.96
N ASN A 155 -18.89 -1.08 1.94
CA ASN A 155 -18.91 0.36 2.17
C ASN A 155 -18.02 0.79 3.36
N ASP A 156 -17.22 -0.10 3.88
CA ASP A 156 -16.37 0.17 5.03
C ASP A 156 -14.89 0.13 4.62
N ILE A 157 -14.16 1.18 4.97
CA ILE A 157 -12.71 1.20 4.86
C ILE A 157 -12.15 0.72 6.21
N PHE A 158 -11.33 -0.32 6.15
CA PHE A 158 -10.60 -0.83 7.29
C PHE A 158 -9.17 -0.26 7.26
N VAL A 159 -8.80 0.48 8.31
CA VAL A 159 -7.46 1.03 8.53
C VAL A 159 -6.75 0.12 9.53
N VAL A 160 -5.71 -0.55 9.08
CA VAL A 160 -5.15 -1.73 9.73
C VAL A 160 -3.77 -1.43 10.29
N GLY A 161 -3.61 -1.51 11.60
CA GLY A 161 -2.31 -1.32 12.24
C GLY A 161 -1.73 0.08 12.00
N GLY A 162 -0.46 0.15 11.61
CA GLY A 162 0.31 1.39 11.51
C GLY A 162 0.64 1.98 12.86
N ASN A 163 0.99 3.27 12.87
CA ASN A 163 1.01 4.06 14.08
C ASN A 163 -0.34 4.73 14.24
N GLN A 164 -0.99 4.54 15.37
CA GLN A 164 -2.22 5.21 15.74
C GLN A 164 -1.96 6.06 16.98
N ASN A 165 -2.34 7.35 16.93
CA ASN A 165 -2.01 8.33 17.97
C ASN A 165 -0.51 8.32 18.33
N GLY A 166 0.35 8.18 17.29
CA GLY A 166 1.81 8.20 17.40
C GLY A 166 2.43 6.93 17.96
N LYS A 167 1.70 5.81 18.08
CA LYS A 167 2.20 4.54 18.63
C LYS A 167 1.90 3.37 17.71
N PRO A 168 2.82 2.39 17.57
CA PRO A 168 2.54 1.14 16.86
C PRO A 168 1.26 0.48 17.38
N SER A 169 0.37 0.07 16.48
CA SER A 169 -0.93 -0.47 16.82
C SER A 169 -1.20 -1.81 16.14
N ALA A 170 -2.02 -2.63 16.79
CA ALA A 170 -2.67 -3.79 16.22
C ALA A 170 -4.18 -3.53 16.01
N ASP A 171 -4.66 -2.35 16.36
CA ASP A 171 -6.08 -2.01 16.25
C ASP A 171 -6.46 -1.78 14.78
N VAL A 172 -7.70 -2.05 14.46
CA VAL A 172 -8.29 -1.83 13.14
C VAL A 172 -9.40 -0.78 13.28
N LEU A 173 -9.18 0.39 12.67
CA LEU A 173 -10.21 1.42 12.63
C LEU A 173 -11.16 1.12 11.45
N ARG A 174 -12.44 1.32 11.67
CA ARG A 174 -13.46 1.17 10.64
C ARG A 174 -14.02 2.55 10.29
N TYR A 175 -13.87 2.94 9.03
CA TYR A 175 -14.39 4.19 8.49
C TYR A 175 -15.54 3.88 7.53
N LYS A 176 -16.74 4.26 7.91
CA LYS A 176 -17.95 4.02 7.11
C LYS A 176 -18.14 5.12 6.07
N LEU A 177 -18.24 4.72 4.82
CA LEU A 177 -18.69 5.62 3.76
C LEU A 177 -20.20 5.86 3.92
N GLY A 178 -20.62 7.11 4.02
CA GLY A 178 -22.05 7.45 4.09
C GLY A 178 -22.80 6.99 2.84
N ALA A 179 -24.08 6.63 2.97
CA ALA A 179 -24.90 6.16 1.85
C ALA A 179 -24.91 7.12 0.64
N ASN A 180 -24.74 8.42 0.87
CA ASN A 180 -24.59 9.43 -0.18
C ASN A 180 -23.20 9.49 -0.79
N SER A 181 -22.17 8.99 -0.12
CA SER A 181 -20.81 8.95 -0.65
C SER A 181 -20.65 7.92 -1.76
N VAL A 182 -21.35 6.79 -1.66
CA VAL A 182 -21.36 5.74 -2.68
C VAL A 182 -22.11 6.21 -3.95
N ASN A 183 -23.21 6.95 -3.80
CA ASN A 183 -23.95 7.51 -4.93
C ASN A 183 -23.23 8.72 -5.56
N GLN A 184 -22.38 9.45 -4.82
CA GLN A 184 -21.55 10.50 -5.36
C GLN A 184 -20.32 9.97 -6.10
N CYS A 185 -19.96 8.72 -5.85
CA CYS A 185 -18.95 8.01 -6.63
C CYS A 185 -19.46 7.62 -8.04
N SER A 186 -20.78 7.61 -8.28
CA SER A 186 -21.37 7.10 -9.54
C SER A 186 -22.03 8.15 -10.45
N ASN A 187 -22.13 9.43 -10.07
CA ASN A 187 -22.83 10.43 -10.90
C ASN A 187 -22.09 11.75 -11.07
N THR A 188 -21.82 12.03 -12.32
CA THR A 188 -21.54 13.29 -13.06
C THR A 188 -21.25 14.58 -12.26
N ILE A 189 -20.12 15.18 -12.60
CA ILE A 189 -19.50 16.45 -12.13
C ILE A 189 -20.44 17.68 -12.13
N ALA A 190 -21.66 17.60 -12.62
CA ALA A 190 -22.47 18.78 -12.94
C ALA A 190 -23.25 19.40 -11.80
N GLN A 191 -23.36 18.79 -10.61
CA GLN A 191 -24.10 19.40 -9.48
C GLN A 191 -23.55 18.96 -8.11
N CYS A 192 -22.43 19.51 -7.71
CA CYS A 192 -22.01 19.51 -6.29
C CYS A 192 -22.15 20.93 -5.73
N SER A 193 -23.36 21.35 -5.43
CA SER A 193 -23.61 22.45 -4.52
C SER A 193 -23.37 21.98 -3.08
N ASN A 194 -22.45 22.62 -2.40
CA ASN A 194 -22.22 22.78 -0.95
C ASN A 194 -23.12 21.99 0.05
N SER A 195 -23.20 20.70 0.00
CA SER A 195 -23.68 19.92 1.12
C SER A 195 -22.50 19.15 1.72
N VAL A 196 -21.92 19.73 2.78
CA VAL A 196 -21.03 19.03 3.70
C VAL A 196 -21.77 17.81 4.20
N ASN A 197 -21.33 16.60 3.76
CA ASN A 197 -21.97 15.37 4.16
C ASN A 197 -21.70 15.07 5.64
N GLN A 198 -22.68 15.33 6.48
CA GLN A 198 -22.75 14.92 7.89
C GLN A 198 -23.05 13.42 8.04
N GLY A 199 -22.63 12.55 7.14
CA GLY A 199 -23.01 11.14 7.12
C GLY A 199 -21.87 10.13 7.23
N ALA A 200 -20.61 10.55 7.23
CA ALA A 200 -19.51 9.63 7.49
C ALA A 200 -19.33 9.47 9.01
N ASN A 201 -19.71 8.33 9.55
CA ASN A 201 -19.48 8.00 10.95
C ASN A 201 -18.21 7.16 11.07
N SER A 202 -17.16 7.75 11.59
CA SER A 202 -15.98 6.99 12.01
C SER A 202 -16.29 6.32 13.36
N THR A 203 -16.24 5.01 13.41
CA THR A 203 -16.33 4.26 14.67
C THR A 203 -15.01 3.55 14.90
N SER A 204 -14.35 3.82 16.02
CA SER A 204 -13.39 2.87 16.55
C SER A 204 -14.21 1.73 17.15
N SER A 205 -14.15 0.52 16.61
CA SER A 205 -14.56 -0.63 17.37
C SER A 205 -13.34 -1.03 18.20
N ALA A 206 -13.36 -0.76 19.50
CA ALA A 206 -12.32 -1.21 20.44
C ALA A 206 -12.12 -2.74 20.43
N ASP A 207 -13.01 -3.45 19.74
CA ASP A 207 -13.06 -4.91 19.67
C ASP A 207 -12.42 -5.47 18.39
N LEU A 208 -12.04 -4.65 17.41
CA LEU A 208 -11.43 -5.13 16.16
C LEU A 208 -9.93 -4.92 16.20
N ARG A 209 -9.21 -6.00 16.49
CA ARG A 209 -7.76 -6.01 16.63
C ARG A 209 -7.13 -7.19 15.93
N ILE A 210 -6.04 -6.94 15.18
CA ILE A 210 -5.24 -8.02 14.58
C ILE A 210 -4.66 -8.86 15.71
N PRO A 211 -4.73 -10.20 15.63
CA PRO A 211 -4.08 -11.05 16.62
C PRO A 211 -2.58 -10.81 16.70
N GLY A 212 -2.03 -10.82 17.90
CA GLY A 212 -0.60 -10.70 18.17
C GLY A 212 -0.08 -9.29 18.40
N ALA A 213 1.19 -9.06 18.04
CA ALA A 213 1.88 -7.80 18.28
C ALA A 213 1.44 -6.70 17.26
N PRO A 214 1.66 -5.40 17.59
CA PRO A 214 1.45 -4.31 16.67
C PRO A 214 2.16 -4.51 15.31
N ARG A 215 1.61 -3.90 14.26
CA ARG A 215 2.15 -4.01 12.89
C ARG A 215 2.19 -2.63 12.23
N VAL A 216 3.38 -2.09 12.07
CA VAL A 216 3.65 -0.89 11.28
C VAL A 216 4.01 -1.32 9.87
N GLN A 217 3.49 -0.64 8.85
CA GLN A 217 3.63 -0.98 7.42
C GLN A 217 3.21 -2.43 7.07
N PRO A 218 2.05 -2.93 7.55
CA PRO A 218 1.49 -4.15 7.00
C PRO A 218 0.95 -3.88 5.60
N VAL A 219 0.83 -4.95 4.80
CA VAL A 219 0.01 -4.90 3.59
C VAL A 219 -1.41 -5.34 3.92
N ALA A 220 -2.39 -4.73 3.25
CA ALA A 220 -3.79 -5.12 3.37
C ALA A 220 -4.45 -5.16 2.01
N ALA A 221 -5.39 -6.09 1.83
CA ALA A 221 -6.20 -6.22 0.63
C ALA A 221 -7.59 -6.75 1.01
N ALA A 222 -8.55 -6.60 0.10
CA ALA A 222 -9.91 -7.12 0.29
C ALA A 222 -10.27 -8.08 -0.83
N TYR A 223 -10.98 -9.14 -0.48
CA TYR A 223 -11.62 -10.03 -1.43
C TYR A 223 -12.96 -10.49 -0.86
N ASN A 224 -14.03 -10.26 -1.62
CA ASN A 224 -15.41 -10.43 -1.12
C ASN A 224 -15.61 -9.67 0.21
N ASP A 225 -16.27 -10.30 1.19
CA ASP A 225 -16.50 -9.72 2.52
C ASP A 225 -15.35 -9.99 3.51
N LYS A 226 -14.11 -10.07 3.02
CA LYS A 226 -12.95 -10.40 3.84
C LYS A 226 -11.83 -9.37 3.69
N LEU A 227 -11.21 -9.08 4.82
CA LEU A 227 -10.01 -8.25 4.94
C LEU A 227 -8.81 -9.17 5.16
N TYR A 228 -7.81 -9.07 4.31
CA TYR A 228 -6.56 -9.81 4.40
C TYR A 228 -5.43 -8.90 4.81
N VAL A 229 -4.56 -9.37 5.72
CA VAL A 229 -3.45 -8.59 6.28
C VAL A 229 -2.22 -9.47 6.39
N TRP A 230 -1.05 -9.00 5.93
CA TRP A 230 0.24 -9.69 6.13
C TRP A 230 1.36 -8.73 6.48
N GLY A 231 2.40 -9.29 7.09
CA GLY A 231 3.64 -8.58 7.33
C GLY A 231 3.50 -7.44 8.34
N GLY A 232 4.27 -6.39 8.12
CA GLY A 232 4.45 -5.29 9.05
C GLY A 232 5.56 -5.58 10.07
N PHE A 233 5.92 -4.57 10.84
CA PHE A 233 6.95 -4.68 11.85
C PHE A 233 6.53 -4.01 13.17
N TYR A 234 7.18 -4.41 14.23
CA TYR A 234 7.10 -3.79 15.56
C TYR A 234 8.51 -3.56 16.07
N ALA A 235 8.89 -2.31 16.29
CA ALA A 235 10.20 -1.92 16.78
C ALA A 235 10.10 -1.61 18.28
N ASP A 236 10.73 -2.44 19.11
CA ASP A 236 10.74 -2.34 20.58
C ASP A 236 12.01 -2.99 21.16
N GLY A 237 13.17 -2.48 20.74
CA GLY A 237 14.46 -3.04 21.18
C GLY A 237 14.57 -4.54 20.92
N GLU A 238 14.88 -5.32 21.94
CA GLU A 238 14.99 -6.78 21.87
C GLU A 238 13.66 -7.49 21.55
N GLN A 239 12.52 -6.85 21.81
CA GLN A 239 11.18 -7.37 21.51
C GLN A 239 10.74 -7.08 20.06
N SER A 240 11.60 -6.44 19.29
CA SER A 240 11.31 -6.10 17.88
C SER A 240 10.96 -7.33 17.07
N LYS A 241 10.02 -7.15 16.13
CA LYS A 241 9.54 -8.21 15.22
C LYS A 241 9.41 -7.66 13.81
N VAL A 242 9.72 -8.50 12.83
CA VAL A 242 9.34 -8.32 11.43
C VAL A 242 8.45 -9.51 11.08
N HIS A 243 7.17 -9.23 10.91
CA HIS A 243 6.14 -10.26 10.74
C HIS A 243 6.22 -10.89 9.34
N THR A 244 6.07 -12.20 9.25
CA THR A 244 5.90 -12.96 7.99
C THR A 244 4.47 -13.47 7.86
N ASP A 245 3.83 -13.73 9.00
CA ASP A 245 2.46 -14.26 9.12
C ASP A 245 1.40 -13.27 8.62
N GLY A 246 0.21 -13.79 8.41
CA GLY A 246 -0.96 -13.01 8.05
C GLY A 246 -2.22 -13.45 8.76
N TYR A 247 -3.27 -12.66 8.56
CA TYR A 247 -4.61 -12.91 9.08
C TYR A 247 -5.67 -12.50 8.08
N VAL A 248 -6.79 -13.22 8.09
CA VAL A 248 -8.00 -12.83 7.38
C VAL A 248 -9.10 -12.56 8.40
N TYR A 249 -9.77 -11.43 8.23
CA TYR A 249 -10.98 -11.09 9.00
C TYR A 249 -12.21 -11.27 8.11
N ASP A 250 -13.12 -12.14 8.53
CA ASP A 250 -14.43 -12.29 7.91
C ASP A 250 -15.38 -11.25 8.53
N VAL A 251 -15.84 -10.29 7.71
CA VAL A 251 -16.66 -9.16 8.18
C VAL A 251 -18.04 -9.62 8.64
N ASN A 252 -18.57 -10.69 8.04
CA ASN A 252 -19.87 -11.24 8.37
C ASN A 252 -19.82 -12.11 9.63
N ALA A 253 -18.83 -13.00 9.72
CA ALA A 253 -18.61 -13.85 10.90
C ALA A 253 -18.03 -13.07 12.09
N LYS A 254 -17.34 -11.94 11.82
CA LYS A 254 -16.59 -11.13 12.80
C LYS A 254 -15.47 -11.90 13.49
N GLU A 255 -14.81 -12.75 12.73
CA GLU A 255 -13.75 -13.62 13.24
C GLU A 255 -12.47 -13.49 12.44
N TRP A 256 -11.33 -13.65 13.13
CA TRP A 256 -10.01 -13.71 12.54
C TRP A 256 -9.59 -15.16 12.30
N GLY A 257 -9.11 -15.44 11.11
CA GLY A 257 -8.40 -16.68 10.76
C GLY A 257 -6.92 -16.39 10.50
N ALA A 258 -6.05 -17.34 10.84
CA ALA A 258 -4.63 -17.24 10.52
C ALA A 258 -4.37 -17.59 9.04
N LEU A 259 -3.40 -16.91 8.43
CA LEU A 259 -2.92 -17.17 7.08
C LEU A 259 -1.43 -17.51 7.10
N SER A 260 -1.01 -18.36 6.16
CA SER A 260 0.40 -18.65 5.95
C SER A 260 1.16 -17.43 5.44
N ALA A 261 2.47 -17.41 5.70
CA ALA A 261 3.40 -16.46 5.09
C ALA A 261 3.60 -16.78 3.60
N PRO A 262 3.89 -15.77 2.76
CA PRO A 262 4.44 -16.02 1.44
C PRO A 262 5.83 -16.63 1.57
N CYS A 263 6.20 -17.54 0.65
CA CYS A 263 7.50 -18.16 0.64
C CYS A 263 8.27 -17.79 -0.64
N SER A 264 9.59 -17.71 -0.50
CA SER A 264 10.50 -17.66 -1.64
C SER A 264 10.51 -19.00 -2.40
N ALA A 265 11.13 -19.03 -3.58
CA ALA A 265 11.30 -20.28 -4.35
C ALA A 265 12.03 -21.37 -3.57
N ASN A 266 12.83 -21.00 -2.56
CA ASN A 266 13.57 -21.94 -1.70
C ASN A 266 12.77 -22.38 -0.45
N GLY A 267 11.50 -21.95 -0.31
CA GLY A 267 10.65 -22.23 0.84
C GLY A 267 10.92 -21.38 2.09
N GLU A 268 11.75 -20.33 1.99
CA GLU A 268 11.95 -19.38 3.09
C GLU A 268 10.74 -18.47 3.22
N GLU A 269 10.22 -18.32 4.45
CA GLU A 269 9.16 -17.38 4.75
C GLU A 269 9.61 -15.94 4.53
N MET A 270 8.84 -15.22 3.73
CA MET A 270 9.10 -13.83 3.36
C MET A 270 8.19 -12.87 4.11
N THR A 271 8.71 -11.69 4.41
CA THR A 271 7.90 -10.60 4.94
C THR A 271 7.38 -9.71 3.81
N LEU A 272 6.19 -9.14 4.02
CA LEU A 272 5.62 -8.10 3.17
C LEU A 272 5.70 -6.71 3.85
N SER A 273 6.51 -6.58 4.90
CA SER A 273 6.69 -5.31 5.63
C SER A 273 7.24 -4.22 4.70
N GLY A 274 6.54 -3.10 4.59
CA GLY A 274 6.88 -2.01 3.69
C GLY A 274 6.60 -2.29 2.21
N GLY A 275 6.01 -3.44 1.87
CA GLY A 275 5.50 -3.76 0.55
C GLY A 275 4.14 -3.13 0.27
N ILE A 276 3.51 -3.57 -0.80
CA ILE A 276 2.15 -3.17 -1.21
C ILE A 276 1.38 -4.39 -1.72
N ALA A 277 0.06 -4.41 -1.52
CA ALA A 277 -0.83 -5.43 -2.05
C ALA A 277 -2.00 -4.82 -2.81
N TRP A 278 -2.56 -5.59 -3.74
CA TRP A 278 -3.78 -5.25 -4.48
C TRP A 278 -4.54 -6.52 -4.84
N THR A 279 -5.80 -6.36 -5.24
CA THR A 279 -6.68 -7.46 -5.67
C THR A 279 -6.92 -7.35 -7.17
N ASP A 280 -6.88 -8.47 -7.87
CA ASP A 280 -7.31 -8.60 -9.26
C ASP A 280 -8.00 -9.96 -9.44
N GLY A 281 -9.31 -9.93 -9.75
CA GLY A 281 -10.14 -11.13 -9.79
C GLY A 281 -10.13 -11.88 -8.46
N ASP A 282 -9.85 -13.18 -8.50
CA ASP A 282 -9.80 -14.07 -7.34
C ASP A 282 -8.42 -14.11 -6.66
N TYR A 283 -7.50 -13.26 -7.09
CA TYR A 283 -6.12 -13.26 -6.61
C TYR A 283 -5.77 -11.97 -5.88
N LEU A 284 -5.00 -12.12 -4.81
CA LEU A 284 -4.35 -11.02 -4.11
C LEU A 284 -2.86 -11.04 -4.48
N TYR A 285 -2.39 -9.94 -4.99
CA TYR A 285 -1.00 -9.75 -5.38
C TYR A 285 -0.28 -8.92 -4.33
N ALA A 286 1.00 -9.22 -4.10
CA ALA A 286 1.84 -8.42 -3.23
C ALA A 286 3.28 -8.36 -3.77
N THR A 287 3.95 -7.23 -3.58
CA THR A 287 5.34 -7.05 -4.02
C THR A 287 6.09 -6.03 -3.16
N GLY A 288 7.40 -6.01 -3.30
CA GLY A 288 8.28 -5.11 -2.56
C GLY A 288 8.48 -5.54 -1.10
N GLY A 289 8.93 -4.58 -0.30
CA GLY A 289 9.19 -4.78 1.12
C GLY A 289 10.64 -5.07 1.45
N VAL A 290 10.93 -5.08 2.75
CA VAL A 290 12.28 -5.16 3.30
C VAL A 290 12.77 -6.60 3.42
N ASN A 291 14.09 -6.80 3.55
CA ASN A 291 14.64 -8.09 3.98
C ASN A 291 14.44 -8.25 5.50
N ARG A 292 13.82 -9.35 5.90
CA ARG A 292 13.47 -9.64 7.30
C ARG A 292 14.68 -9.56 8.24
N THR A 293 15.76 -10.25 7.90
CA THR A 293 16.94 -10.39 8.78
C THR A 293 17.67 -9.06 8.96
N ILE A 294 17.97 -8.39 7.86
CA ILE A 294 18.70 -7.11 7.87
C ILE A 294 17.87 -6.03 8.55
N PHE A 295 16.57 -5.98 8.28
CA PHE A 295 15.70 -4.98 8.87
C PHE A 295 15.45 -5.22 10.36
N LEU A 296 15.24 -6.49 10.77
CA LEU A 296 15.09 -6.85 12.19
C LEU A 296 16.34 -6.50 12.99
N ASP A 297 17.52 -6.79 12.44
CA ASP A 297 18.79 -6.46 13.07
C ASP A 297 18.92 -4.95 13.33
N ALA A 298 18.55 -4.12 12.36
CA ALA A 298 18.59 -2.67 12.49
C ALA A 298 17.57 -2.12 13.48
N ILE A 299 16.28 -2.55 13.41
CA ILE A 299 15.21 -2.02 14.28
C ILE A 299 15.32 -2.51 15.73
N SER A 300 15.97 -3.67 15.96
CA SER A 300 16.28 -4.15 17.32
C SER A 300 17.50 -3.45 17.92
N GLY A 301 18.24 -2.67 17.14
CA GLY A 301 19.43 -1.95 17.61
C GLY A 301 20.68 -2.82 17.73
N ARG A 302 20.66 -4.08 17.29
CA ARG A 302 21.80 -5.01 17.41
C ARG A 302 22.93 -4.66 16.48
N TYR A 303 22.63 -4.38 15.19
CA TYR A 303 23.61 -4.06 14.16
C TYR A 303 24.73 -5.11 14.03
N GLU A 304 24.34 -6.40 14.04
CA GLU A 304 25.22 -7.56 13.86
C GLU A 304 25.61 -7.76 12.37
N CYS A 305 24.66 -7.46 11.45
CA CYS A 305 24.92 -7.54 10.02
C CYS A 305 25.91 -6.51 9.52
N VAL A 306 25.92 -5.31 10.14
CA VAL A 306 26.83 -4.20 9.85
C VAL A 306 26.79 -3.19 10.99
N LYS A 307 27.90 -2.52 11.27
CA LYS A 307 27.95 -1.48 12.31
C LYS A 307 26.94 -0.38 12.01
N LYS A 308 26.33 0.18 13.06
CA LYS A 308 25.31 1.23 12.98
C LYS A 308 25.72 2.40 12.09
N ASP A 309 26.96 2.89 12.24
CA ASP A 309 27.49 4.05 11.49
C ASP A 309 27.70 3.76 10.01
N ASP A 310 27.73 2.49 9.62
CA ASP A 310 27.91 2.03 8.25
C ASP A 310 26.61 1.52 7.61
N TYR A 311 25.52 1.42 8.38
CA TYR A 311 24.23 0.90 7.90
C TYR A 311 23.72 1.68 6.68
N LEU A 312 23.64 3.00 6.75
CA LEU A 312 23.15 3.83 5.64
C LEU A 312 24.13 3.94 4.45
N LYS A 313 25.39 3.55 4.65
CA LYS A 313 26.42 3.61 3.60
C LYS A 313 26.43 2.40 2.68
N GLN A 314 25.72 1.31 3.05
CA GLN A 314 25.71 0.09 2.25
C GLN A 314 25.13 0.33 0.85
N PRO A 315 25.58 -0.41 -0.17
CA PRO A 315 25.01 -0.34 -1.52
C PRO A 315 23.57 -0.86 -1.52
N ILE A 316 22.79 -0.53 -2.55
CA ILE A 316 21.38 -0.88 -2.67
C ILE A 316 21.17 -2.39 -2.51
N ASP A 317 21.94 -3.20 -3.21
CA ASP A 317 21.78 -4.67 -3.24
C ASP A 317 22.04 -5.33 -1.88
N TRP A 318 22.80 -4.68 -1.01
CA TRP A 318 23.05 -5.18 0.34
C TRP A 318 21.77 -5.29 1.18
N TYR A 319 20.81 -4.36 1.00
CA TYR A 319 19.56 -4.36 1.76
C TYR A 319 18.59 -5.47 1.36
N LYS A 320 18.80 -6.09 0.20
CA LYS A 320 18.02 -7.24 -0.28
C LYS A 320 16.50 -7.03 -0.21
N PHE A 321 16.02 -5.85 -0.61
CA PHE A 321 14.58 -5.64 -0.72
C PHE A 321 13.97 -6.63 -1.71
N SER A 322 12.74 -7.07 -1.44
CA SER A 322 12.10 -8.11 -2.23
C SER A 322 11.67 -7.60 -3.60
N GLY A 323 12.17 -8.23 -4.66
CA GLY A 323 11.72 -8.05 -6.04
C GLY A 323 10.73 -9.13 -6.49
N ASN A 324 10.25 -9.98 -5.58
CA ASN A 324 9.26 -11.01 -5.90
C ASN A 324 7.87 -10.41 -6.09
N LEU A 325 7.10 -11.00 -6.99
CA LEU A 325 5.67 -10.81 -7.08
C LEU A 325 4.99 -12.05 -6.51
N TYR A 326 4.35 -11.88 -5.37
CA TYR A 326 3.63 -12.95 -4.67
C TYR A 326 2.17 -12.93 -5.09
N VAL A 327 1.58 -14.11 -5.24
CA VAL A 327 0.17 -14.30 -5.62
C VAL A 327 -0.51 -15.22 -4.62
N PHE A 328 -1.57 -14.73 -4.00
CA PHE A 328 -2.41 -15.50 -3.10
C PHE A 328 -3.74 -15.80 -3.78
N ASP A 329 -4.09 -17.08 -3.89
CA ASP A 329 -5.39 -17.52 -4.36
C ASP A 329 -6.40 -17.36 -3.20
N ALA A 330 -7.30 -16.38 -3.31
CA ALA A 330 -8.24 -16.08 -2.24
C ALA A 330 -9.39 -17.11 -2.14
N VAL A 331 -9.63 -17.87 -3.19
CA VAL A 331 -10.62 -18.97 -3.20
C VAL A 331 -10.02 -20.21 -2.53
N ALA A 332 -8.81 -20.59 -2.93
CA ALA A 332 -8.11 -21.75 -2.35
C ALA A 332 -7.50 -21.43 -0.96
N GLY A 333 -7.35 -20.16 -0.61
CA GLY A 333 -6.81 -19.73 0.69
C GLY A 333 -5.31 -19.99 0.84
N GLN A 334 -4.53 -19.93 -0.26
CA GLN A 334 -3.11 -20.28 -0.23
C GLN A 334 -2.27 -19.43 -1.18
N TRP A 335 -0.98 -19.27 -0.84
CA TRP A 335 0.00 -18.67 -1.73
C TRP A 335 0.34 -19.62 -2.87
N LEU A 336 0.36 -19.07 -4.08
CA LEU A 336 0.86 -19.80 -5.25
C LEU A 336 2.39 -19.72 -5.26
N THR A 337 3.02 -20.81 -5.70
CA THR A 337 4.46 -20.80 -5.92
C THR A 337 4.76 -19.92 -7.12
N THR A 338 5.43 -18.80 -6.89
CA THR A 338 5.88 -17.89 -7.93
C THR A 338 7.40 -17.89 -8.01
N THR A 339 7.91 -17.89 -9.22
CA THR A 339 9.34 -17.71 -9.51
C THR A 339 9.62 -16.35 -10.13
N PHE A 340 8.59 -15.50 -10.26
CA PHE A 340 8.75 -14.20 -10.88
C PHE A 340 9.45 -13.22 -9.93
N VAL A 341 10.63 -12.80 -10.34
CA VAL A 341 11.45 -11.81 -9.63
C VAL A 341 11.88 -10.73 -10.60
N ASN A 342 11.67 -9.48 -10.25
CA ASN A 342 12.15 -8.35 -11.02
C ASN A 342 12.73 -7.28 -10.09
N GLN A 343 13.99 -6.89 -10.32
CA GLN A 343 14.68 -5.92 -9.48
C GLN A 343 13.98 -4.55 -9.42
N ALA A 344 13.22 -4.19 -10.45
CA ALA A 344 12.44 -2.95 -10.44
C ALA A 344 11.29 -2.96 -9.41
N LEU A 345 10.92 -4.11 -8.86
CA LEU A 345 9.93 -4.26 -7.79
C LEU A 345 10.57 -4.23 -6.39
N ALA A 346 11.89 -4.31 -6.28
CA ALA A 346 12.63 -4.35 -5.01
C ALA A 346 12.64 -2.97 -4.33
N ARG A 347 11.50 -2.58 -3.76
CA ARG A 347 11.29 -1.27 -3.13
C ARG A 347 10.43 -1.40 -1.87
N ALA A 348 10.60 -0.43 -0.95
CA ALA A 348 9.68 -0.24 0.17
C ALA A 348 8.92 1.08 0.01
N GLY A 349 7.67 1.14 0.49
CA GLY A 349 6.85 2.35 0.44
C GLY A 349 6.54 2.87 -0.98
N ALA A 350 6.59 2.00 -1.99
CA ALA A 350 6.07 2.28 -3.33
C ALA A 350 4.55 2.14 -3.36
N GLN A 351 3.91 2.70 -4.38
CA GLN A 351 2.46 2.58 -4.58
C GLN A 351 2.15 1.70 -5.80
N ALA A 352 1.16 0.85 -5.67
CA ALA A 352 0.61 0.06 -6.76
C ALA A 352 -0.76 0.61 -7.14
N VAL A 353 -0.94 0.94 -8.42
CA VAL A 353 -2.21 1.46 -8.96
C VAL A 353 -2.71 0.52 -10.03
N PRO A 354 -3.65 -0.38 -9.71
CA PRO A 354 -4.32 -1.23 -10.70
C PRO A 354 -5.10 -0.38 -11.69
N THR A 355 -4.95 -0.67 -12.98
CA THR A 355 -5.63 0.03 -14.08
C THR A 355 -5.96 -0.96 -15.21
N PRO A 356 -6.81 -0.59 -16.18
CA PRO A 356 -7.06 -1.42 -17.36
C PRO A 356 -5.83 -1.67 -18.25
N LEU A 357 -4.76 -0.90 -18.08
CA LEU A 357 -3.51 -1.07 -18.83
C LEU A 357 -2.49 -2.00 -18.14
N GLY A 358 -2.72 -2.35 -16.89
CA GLY A 358 -1.82 -3.05 -15.99
C GLY A 358 -1.66 -2.31 -14.67
N VAL A 359 -0.77 -2.76 -13.81
CA VAL A 359 -0.56 -2.16 -12.49
C VAL A 359 0.65 -1.22 -12.55
N TYR A 360 0.42 0.08 -12.37
CA TYR A 360 1.53 1.04 -12.26
C TYR A 360 2.13 0.96 -10.87
N TYR A 361 3.45 0.71 -10.81
CA TYR A 361 4.22 0.65 -9.58
C TYR A 361 5.13 1.87 -9.51
N ILE A 362 4.86 2.75 -8.55
CA ILE A 362 5.30 4.15 -8.57
C ILE A 362 6.20 4.46 -7.39
N GLY A 363 7.38 5.05 -7.66
CA GLY A 363 8.29 5.55 -6.64
C GLY A 363 8.79 4.48 -5.68
N GLY A 364 8.91 4.84 -4.41
CA GLY A 364 9.39 3.96 -3.34
C GLY A 364 10.86 4.19 -2.97
N GLU A 365 11.29 3.42 -2.00
CA GLU A 365 12.62 3.45 -1.41
C GLU A 365 13.44 2.26 -1.88
N LEU A 366 14.61 2.50 -2.44
CA LEU A 366 15.56 1.46 -2.87
C LEU A 366 16.43 0.95 -1.72
N LYS A 367 16.68 1.80 -0.78
CA LYS A 367 17.35 1.56 0.50
C LYS A 367 17.01 2.70 1.46
N PRO A 368 17.24 2.59 2.76
CA PRO A 368 16.99 3.69 3.69
C PRO A 368 17.60 5.00 3.19
N ALA A 369 16.80 6.07 3.20
CA ALA A 369 17.10 7.42 2.72
C ALA A 369 17.30 7.61 1.20
N LEU A 370 17.14 6.58 0.36
CA LEU A 370 17.26 6.69 -1.10
C LEU A 370 15.94 6.32 -1.78
N ARG A 371 15.32 7.26 -2.47
CA ARG A 371 14.08 7.07 -3.25
C ARG A 371 14.38 6.91 -4.74
N THR A 372 13.36 6.48 -5.47
CA THR A 372 13.46 6.34 -6.93
C THR A 372 12.31 7.07 -7.63
N PRO A 373 12.58 7.80 -8.73
CA PRO A 373 11.55 8.35 -9.61
C PRO A 373 11.05 7.32 -10.64
N GLN A 374 11.52 6.08 -10.57
CA GLN A 374 11.13 5.08 -11.54
C GLN A 374 9.66 4.72 -11.38
N ILE A 375 8.95 4.66 -12.51
CA ILE A 375 7.64 4.05 -12.64
C ILE A 375 7.79 2.83 -13.55
N VAL A 376 7.18 1.72 -13.15
CA VAL A 376 7.04 0.55 -14.01
C VAL A 376 5.57 0.15 -14.10
N ILE A 377 5.20 -0.53 -15.19
CA ILE A 377 3.90 -1.17 -15.34
C ILE A 377 4.10 -2.69 -15.30
N ILE A 378 3.30 -3.36 -14.48
CA ILE A 378 3.21 -4.81 -14.39
C ILE A 378 2.02 -5.21 -15.26
N GLU A 379 2.28 -6.00 -16.31
CA GLU A 379 1.28 -6.45 -17.29
C GLU A 379 1.14 -7.98 -17.19
N ASN A 380 -0.07 -8.48 -17.34
CA ASN A 380 -0.39 -9.91 -17.41
C ASN A 380 -0.21 -10.44 -18.84
#